data_5439f01fce642ee69eb43a2944f39e8b
#
_entry.id   5439f01fce642ee69eb43a2944f39e8b
#
_cell.length_a   1.000
_cell.length_b   1.000
_cell.length_c   1.000
_cell.angle_alpha   90.00
_cell.angle_beta   90.00
_cell.angle_gamma   90.00
#
_symmetry.space_group_name_H-M   'P 1'
#
loop_
_entity.id
_entity.type
_entity.pdbx_description
1 polymer ?
#
loop_
_entity_poly.entity_id
_entity_poly.type
_entity_poly.pdbx_seq_one_letter_code
_entity_poly.pdbx_strand_id
1 'polypeptide(L)'
;MKRIGTFFLALMLALAVPAPCFAAVDEKTVEAPSAVLVSADTGAVLFEKNAHDRRSPASVTKLMTMLLVAEALDTGKIKLTDTVTGSANAASKGGSQIWLEVGEQMTVEELLKAVVIASANDACTALAEFVAGSDGAFVQCMNARAKELGLQDTHFENCTGLDDTAKNHFSSAYDLAVIAREVLRHNWITKYTTVWLDSLRNGKTELNNTNKLVNTYDGITGLKTGTTEKAGFCLCATARRDGMQLIAVVLGAKTSEQRFSAATALLDSGFADYRLVTLSADPKKFTQITVKNGVQKILNPAVPARQQLLCAKGSGDPTYEYKLKKTVTAPVRKNTKVGTVKVKLDGKTVAELPVYAGVNIDKTAFWSVFVRFLRTF
;
A
#
# COMPACT_ATOMS: atom_id res chain seq x y z
N MET A 1 27.26 -6.28 20.83
CA MET A 1 25.91 -6.47 21.39
C MET A 1 24.93 -6.38 20.23
N LYS A 2 24.41 -7.53 19.79
CA LYS A 2 23.50 -7.63 18.61
C LYS A 2 22.09 -7.21 19.01
N ARG A 3 21.55 -6.14 18.42
CA ARG A 3 20.14 -5.76 18.55
C ARG A 3 19.33 -6.64 17.60
N ILE A 4 18.61 -7.59 18.17
CA ILE A 4 17.61 -8.41 17.46
C ILE A 4 16.37 -7.54 17.34
N GLY A 5 16.11 -7.04 16.13
CA GLY A 5 14.86 -6.37 15.78
C GLY A 5 13.75 -7.41 15.71
N THR A 6 12.80 -7.34 16.60
CA THR A 6 11.62 -8.21 16.62
C THR A 6 10.63 -7.72 15.56
N PHE A 7 10.62 -8.37 14.42
CA PHE A 7 9.59 -8.20 13.38
C PHE A 7 8.26 -8.73 13.92
N PHE A 8 7.30 -7.83 14.12
CA PHE A 8 5.91 -8.20 14.39
C PHE A 8 5.24 -8.59 13.05
N LEU A 9 5.19 -9.89 12.79
CA LEU A 9 4.37 -10.48 11.72
C LEU A 9 2.91 -10.44 12.19
N ALA A 10 2.14 -9.43 11.78
CA ALA A 10 0.69 -9.38 11.98
C ALA A 10 0.06 -10.39 11.01
N LEU A 11 -0.20 -11.61 11.49
CA LEU A 11 -0.96 -12.63 10.77
C LEU A 11 -2.41 -12.12 10.58
N MET A 12 -2.71 -11.56 9.42
CA MET A 12 -4.09 -11.26 9.01
C MET A 12 -4.79 -12.58 8.71
N LEU A 13 -5.65 -13.02 9.62
CA LEU A 13 -6.60 -14.08 9.33
C LEU A 13 -7.70 -13.47 8.44
N ALA A 14 -7.59 -13.63 7.14
CA ALA A 14 -8.64 -13.31 6.20
C ALA A 14 -9.80 -14.30 6.40
N LEU A 15 -10.78 -13.92 7.21
CA LEU A 15 -12.07 -14.60 7.21
C LEU A 15 -12.76 -14.24 5.89
N ALA A 16 -12.93 -15.22 5.01
CA ALA A 16 -13.75 -15.07 3.81
C ALA A 16 -15.19 -14.74 4.24
N VAL A 17 -15.53 -13.46 4.20
CA VAL A 17 -16.91 -13.00 4.38
C VAL A 17 -17.61 -13.29 3.05
N PRO A 18 -18.75 -14.00 3.01
CA PRO A 18 -19.51 -14.15 1.78
C PRO A 18 -19.88 -12.74 1.30
N ALA A 19 -19.41 -12.39 0.10
CA ALA A 19 -19.70 -11.09 -0.49
C ALA A 19 -21.22 -10.91 -0.64
N PRO A 20 -21.80 -9.79 -0.17
CA PRO A 20 -23.14 -9.44 -0.54
C PRO A 20 -23.20 -9.26 -2.05
N CYS A 21 -24.27 -9.76 -2.68
CA CYS A 21 -24.53 -9.60 -4.11
C CYS A 21 -24.87 -8.12 -4.38
N PHE A 22 -23.85 -7.34 -4.77
CA PHE A 22 -24.02 -5.98 -5.28
C PHE A 22 -24.07 -6.01 -6.80
N ALA A 23 -24.57 -4.96 -7.41
CA ALA A 23 -24.46 -4.75 -8.85
C ALA A 23 -22.96 -4.64 -9.17
N ALA A 24 -22.31 -5.78 -9.36
CA ALA A 24 -20.92 -5.84 -9.78
C ALA A 24 -20.78 -4.98 -11.03
N VAL A 25 -19.68 -4.23 -11.12
CA VAL A 25 -19.31 -3.58 -12.40
C VAL A 25 -19.54 -4.60 -13.49
N ASP A 26 -20.38 -4.27 -14.49
CA ASP A 26 -20.54 -5.15 -15.63
C ASP A 26 -19.14 -5.30 -16.28
N GLU A 27 -18.64 -6.52 -16.30
CA GLU A 27 -17.34 -6.83 -16.89
C GLU A 27 -17.19 -6.30 -18.31
N LYS A 28 -18.32 -6.14 -19.03
CA LYS A 28 -18.40 -5.56 -20.36
C LYS A 28 -18.05 -4.07 -20.41
N THR A 29 -18.28 -3.33 -19.31
CA THR A 29 -17.90 -1.90 -19.23
C THR A 29 -16.41 -1.71 -19.03
N VAL A 30 -15.69 -2.76 -18.63
CA VAL A 30 -14.23 -2.76 -18.47
C VAL A 30 -13.60 -3.26 -19.78
N GLU A 31 -13.48 -2.37 -20.76
CA GLU A 31 -12.94 -2.66 -22.09
C GLU A 31 -11.41 -2.83 -22.07
N ALA A 32 -10.94 -3.77 -21.25
CA ALA A 32 -9.54 -4.18 -21.17
C ALA A 32 -9.46 -5.69 -20.94
N PRO A 33 -8.38 -6.35 -21.43
CA PRO A 33 -8.24 -7.78 -21.23
C PRO A 33 -7.89 -8.18 -19.79
N SER A 34 -7.30 -7.28 -19.00
CA SER A 34 -6.99 -7.54 -17.60
C SER A 34 -7.21 -6.27 -16.77
N ALA A 35 -7.89 -6.41 -15.63
CA ALA A 35 -8.14 -5.30 -14.71
C ALA A 35 -8.39 -5.79 -13.28
N VAL A 36 -8.16 -4.90 -12.31
CA VAL A 36 -8.48 -5.12 -10.90
C VAL A 36 -8.86 -3.81 -10.22
N LEU A 37 -9.78 -3.88 -9.26
CA LEU A 37 -10.06 -2.81 -8.30
C LEU A 37 -9.77 -3.32 -6.89
N VAL A 38 -8.96 -2.58 -6.14
CA VAL A 38 -8.53 -2.94 -4.80
C VAL A 38 -8.72 -1.77 -3.83
N SER A 39 -9.17 -2.05 -2.61
CA SER A 39 -9.10 -1.09 -1.51
C SER A 39 -7.64 -0.99 -1.01
N ALA A 40 -7.03 0.18 -1.11
CA ALA A 40 -5.67 0.39 -0.61
C ALA A 40 -5.60 0.22 0.92
N ASP A 41 -6.64 0.62 1.63
CA ASP A 41 -6.69 0.61 3.08
C ASP A 41 -6.70 -0.82 3.65
N THR A 42 -7.46 -1.73 3.03
CA THR A 42 -7.65 -3.10 3.52
C THR A 42 -6.95 -4.18 2.69
N GLY A 43 -6.61 -3.89 1.43
CA GLY A 43 -6.12 -4.86 0.45
C GLY A 43 -7.21 -5.75 -0.14
N ALA A 44 -8.50 -5.49 0.15
CA ALA A 44 -9.60 -6.26 -0.39
C ALA A 44 -9.76 -6.02 -1.90
N VAL A 45 -9.88 -7.10 -2.66
CA VAL A 45 -10.23 -7.06 -4.08
C VAL A 45 -11.73 -6.85 -4.21
N LEU A 46 -12.14 -5.83 -4.97
CA LEU A 46 -13.52 -5.43 -5.19
C LEU A 46 -14.03 -5.84 -6.57
N PHE A 47 -13.14 -5.91 -7.53
CA PHE A 47 -13.38 -6.38 -8.88
C PHE A 47 -12.12 -7.01 -9.44
N GLU A 48 -12.24 -8.08 -10.22
CA GLU A 48 -11.14 -8.67 -10.96
C GLU A 48 -11.63 -9.21 -12.31
N LYS A 49 -10.78 -9.03 -13.32
CA LYS A 49 -10.91 -9.59 -14.66
C LYS A 49 -9.52 -10.01 -15.12
N ASN A 50 -9.28 -11.32 -15.23
CA ASN A 50 -7.98 -11.86 -15.59
C ASN A 50 -6.83 -11.16 -14.83
N ALA A 51 -7.03 -10.89 -13.52
CA ALA A 51 -6.17 -10.00 -12.74
C ALA A 51 -4.75 -10.56 -12.55
N HIS A 52 -4.56 -11.86 -12.71
CA HIS A 52 -3.28 -12.59 -12.60
C HIS A 52 -2.63 -12.91 -13.93
N ASP A 53 -3.21 -12.47 -15.05
CA ASP A 53 -2.58 -12.64 -16.36
C ASP A 53 -1.26 -11.86 -16.43
N ARG A 54 -0.19 -12.55 -16.83
CA ARG A 54 1.13 -11.94 -17.08
C ARG A 54 1.10 -11.15 -18.36
N ARG A 55 1.27 -9.83 -18.26
CA ARG A 55 1.24 -8.89 -19.39
C ARG A 55 2.41 -7.93 -19.32
N SER A 56 2.80 -7.37 -20.47
CA SER A 56 3.72 -6.24 -20.48
C SER A 56 3.05 -5.03 -19.80
N PRO A 57 3.63 -4.48 -18.73
CA PRO A 57 3.05 -3.36 -17.99
C PRO A 57 3.41 -2.00 -18.60
N ALA A 58 4.30 -1.96 -19.62
CA ALA A 58 4.88 -0.73 -20.10
C ALA A 58 5.40 0.14 -18.94
N SER A 59 5.29 1.45 -19.02
CA SER A 59 5.75 2.38 -17.98
C SER A 59 5.00 2.27 -16.63
N VAL A 60 3.98 1.42 -16.48
CA VAL A 60 3.44 1.10 -15.14
C VAL A 60 4.49 0.36 -14.29
N THR A 61 5.50 -0.26 -14.90
CA THR A 61 6.74 -0.74 -14.26
C THR A 61 7.34 0.27 -13.29
N LYS A 62 7.29 1.56 -13.62
CA LYS A 62 7.86 2.64 -12.80
C LYS A 62 7.22 2.77 -11.41
N LEU A 63 6.09 2.09 -11.16
CA LEU A 63 5.58 1.97 -9.79
C LEU A 63 6.60 1.29 -8.87
N MET A 64 7.29 0.23 -9.33
CA MET A 64 8.35 -0.40 -8.55
C MET A 64 9.57 0.52 -8.41
N THR A 65 9.92 1.26 -9.45
CA THR A 65 10.98 2.26 -9.36
C THR A 65 10.65 3.36 -8.36
N MET A 66 9.41 3.89 -8.42
CA MET A 66 8.92 4.88 -7.45
C MET A 66 8.95 4.34 -6.02
N LEU A 67 8.56 3.08 -5.82
CA LEU A 67 8.60 2.42 -4.50
C LEU A 67 10.02 2.37 -3.95
N LEU A 68 10.99 1.85 -4.72
CA LEU A 68 12.38 1.73 -4.27
C LEU A 68 13.04 3.09 -4.01
N VAL A 69 12.75 4.10 -4.83
CA VAL A 69 13.21 5.48 -4.61
C VAL A 69 12.58 6.05 -3.33
N ALA A 70 11.29 5.81 -3.10
CA ALA A 70 10.61 6.26 -1.90
C ALA A 70 11.16 5.59 -0.64
N GLU A 71 11.42 4.29 -0.67
CA GLU A 71 12.04 3.54 0.43
C GLU A 71 13.48 4.04 0.71
N ALA A 72 14.23 4.40 -0.34
CA ALA A 72 15.57 4.98 -0.18
C ALA A 72 15.54 6.37 0.46
N LEU A 73 14.54 7.19 0.11
CA LEU A 73 14.30 8.51 0.74
C LEU A 73 13.88 8.37 2.22
N ASP A 74 12.93 7.50 2.52
CA ASP A 74 12.41 7.33 3.88
C ASP A 74 13.44 6.72 4.83
N THR A 75 14.35 5.88 4.32
CA THR A 75 15.48 5.35 5.11
C THR A 75 16.65 6.31 5.22
N GLY A 76 16.61 7.46 4.54
CA GLY A 76 17.69 8.44 4.52
C GLY A 76 18.93 8.02 3.71
N LYS A 77 18.80 6.97 2.90
CA LYS A 77 19.87 6.51 1.98
C LYS A 77 20.18 7.57 0.92
N ILE A 78 19.15 8.26 0.46
CA ILE A 78 19.23 9.41 -0.45
C ILE A 78 18.34 10.55 0.08
N LYS A 79 18.55 11.75 -0.43
CA LYS A 79 17.75 12.95 -0.11
C LYS A 79 17.20 13.56 -1.39
N LEU A 80 16.07 14.24 -1.31
CA LEU A 80 15.49 14.97 -2.45
C LEU A 80 16.45 16.01 -3.04
N THR A 81 17.34 16.56 -2.21
CA THR A 81 18.34 17.58 -2.58
C THR A 81 19.64 17.01 -3.12
N ASP A 82 19.83 15.69 -3.09
CA ASP A 82 21.05 15.08 -3.61
C ASP A 82 21.15 15.28 -5.12
N THR A 83 22.36 15.53 -5.60
CA THR A 83 22.63 15.74 -7.03
C THR A 83 22.92 14.42 -7.72
N VAL A 84 22.20 14.16 -8.79
CA VAL A 84 22.37 13.00 -9.69
C VAL A 84 22.94 13.48 -11.00
N THR A 85 23.98 12.78 -11.48
CA THR A 85 24.62 13.09 -12.76
C THR A 85 24.08 12.14 -13.83
N GLY A 86 23.60 12.68 -14.94
CA GLY A 86 23.12 11.92 -16.10
C GLY A 86 24.24 11.07 -16.69
N SER A 87 24.07 9.76 -16.70
CA SER A 87 24.98 8.82 -17.33
C SER A 87 24.73 8.70 -18.84
N ALA A 88 25.71 8.18 -19.58
CA ALA A 88 25.50 7.85 -21.00
C ALA A 88 24.37 6.81 -21.19
N ASN A 89 24.21 5.85 -20.25
CA ASN A 89 23.14 4.87 -20.29
C ASN A 89 21.77 5.54 -20.08
N ALA A 90 21.63 6.42 -19.09
CA ALA A 90 20.41 7.16 -18.83
C ALA A 90 20.03 8.04 -20.03
N ALA A 91 20.96 8.83 -20.55
CA ALA A 91 20.76 9.71 -21.70
C ALA A 91 20.39 8.97 -23.00
N SER A 92 20.77 7.68 -23.13
CA SER A 92 20.46 6.86 -24.30
C SER A 92 19.05 6.29 -24.33
N LYS A 93 18.27 6.41 -23.24
CA LYS A 93 16.93 5.80 -23.16
C LYS A 93 15.94 6.52 -24.07
N GLY A 94 15.25 5.73 -24.89
CA GLY A 94 14.20 6.20 -25.79
C GLY A 94 12.82 6.36 -25.11
N GLY A 95 11.81 6.63 -25.90
CA GLY A 95 10.43 6.82 -25.45
C GLY A 95 10.19 8.16 -24.75
N SER A 96 9.43 8.18 -23.65
CA SER A 96 9.22 9.42 -22.88
C SER A 96 10.50 9.86 -22.20
N GLN A 97 10.91 11.12 -22.38
CA GLN A 97 12.20 11.66 -21.94
C GLN A 97 12.07 13.12 -21.50
N ILE A 98 12.99 13.57 -20.67
CA ILE A 98 13.27 14.99 -20.43
C ILE A 98 14.51 15.46 -21.21
N TRP A 99 15.06 14.59 -22.05
CA TRP A 99 16.29 14.84 -22.82
C TRP A 99 17.47 15.12 -21.90
N LEU A 100 17.67 14.22 -20.91
CA LEU A 100 18.79 14.32 -19.97
C LEU A 100 20.11 14.15 -20.72
N GLU A 101 21.02 15.12 -20.58
CA GLU A 101 22.33 15.09 -21.21
C GLU A 101 23.35 14.31 -20.37
N VAL A 102 24.37 13.75 -21.03
CA VAL A 102 25.49 13.11 -20.35
C VAL A 102 26.26 14.16 -19.53
N GLY A 103 26.40 13.91 -18.23
CA GLY A 103 27.06 14.84 -17.32
C GLY A 103 26.15 15.95 -16.78
N GLU A 104 24.92 16.05 -17.25
CA GLU A 104 23.95 16.98 -16.67
C GLU A 104 23.65 16.61 -15.23
N GLN A 105 23.56 17.60 -14.35
CA GLN A 105 23.27 17.44 -12.95
C GLN A 105 21.87 17.94 -12.61
N MET A 106 21.07 17.08 -12.01
CA MET A 106 19.73 17.38 -11.51
C MET A 106 19.54 16.81 -10.12
N THR A 107 18.65 17.39 -9.34
CA THR A 107 18.31 16.86 -8.02
C THR A 107 17.46 15.60 -8.13
N VAL A 108 17.49 14.76 -7.09
CA VAL A 108 16.58 13.60 -6.96
C VAL A 108 15.12 14.04 -7.10
N GLU A 109 14.74 15.20 -6.53
CA GLU A 109 13.38 15.72 -6.64
C GLU A 109 12.98 16.04 -8.08
N GLU A 110 13.85 16.71 -8.84
CA GLU A 110 13.59 17.04 -10.24
C GLU A 110 13.44 15.79 -11.12
N LEU A 111 14.33 14.80 -10.93
CA LEU A 111 14.23 13.53 -11.65
C LEU A 111 12.98 12.75 -11.23
N LEU A 112 12.61 12.75 -9.95
CA LEU A 112 11.38 12.12 -9.47
C LEU A 112 10.13 12.76 -10.09
N LYS A 113 10.07 14.10 -10.19
CA LYS A 113 9.00 14.81 -10.91
C LYS A 113 8.93 14.37 -12.37
N ALA A 114 10.07 14.28 -13.06
CA ALA A 114 10.12 13.82 -14.45
C ALA A 114 9.56 12.40 -14.61
N VAL A 115 9.92 11.49 -13.71
CA VAL A 115 9.42 10.08 -13.71
C VAL A 115 7.93 10.02 -13.46
N VAL A 116 7.44 10.75 -12.46
CA VAL A 116 6.06 10.65 -12.00
C VAL A 116 5.11 11.36 -12.97
N ILE A 117 5.43 12.57 -13.38
CA ILE A 117 4.56 13.44 -14.19
C ILE A 117 4.66 13.07 -15.67
N ALA A 118 5.86 13.16 -16.25
CA ALA A 118 6.09 12.95 -17.68
C ALA A 118 6.48 11.52 -18.04
N SER A 119 6.64 10.63 -17.05
CA SER A 119 7.05 9.24 -17.32
C SER A 119 8.45 9.08 -17.94
N ALA A 120 9.35 10.02 -17.70
CA ALA A 120 10.68 10.09 -18.35
C ALA A 120 11.54 8.86 -18.05
N ASN A 121 12.02 8.19 -19.11
CA ASN A 121 12.82 6.97 -19.03
C ASN A 121 14.28 7.26 -18.64
N ASP A 122 14.84 8.33 -19.18
CA ASP A 122 16.17 8.84 -18.86
C ASP A 122 16.30 9.21 -17.39
N ALA A 123 15.35 10.00 -16.86
CA ALA A 123 15.29 10.32 -15.44
C ALA A 123 15.09 9.09 -14.56
N CYS A 124 14.26 8.14 -14.99
CA CYS A 124 14.02 6.87 -14.29
C CYS A 124 15.31 6.05 -14.17
N THR A 125 16.08 5.94 -15.26
CA THR A 125 17.35 5.21 -15.28
C THR A 125 18.40 5.92 -14.42
N ALA A 126 18.49 7.25 -14.50
CA ALA A 126 19.42 8.02 -13.68
C ALA A 126 19.16 7.84 -12.17
N LEU A 127 17.88 7.85 -11.75
CA LEU A 127 17.51 7.55 -10.36
C LEU A 127 17.83 6.10 -9.96
N ALA A 128 17.58 5.13 -10.85
CA ALA A 128 17.90 3.73 -10.61
C ALA A 128 19.40 3.53 -10.38
N GLU A 129 20.24 4.11 -11.25
CA GLU A 129 21.69 4.07 -11.11
C GLU A 129 22.17 4.77 -9.84
N PHE A 130 21.59 5.91 -9.48
CA PHE A 130 21.93 6.64 -8.26
C PHE A 130 21.62 5.84 -7.01
N VAL A 131 20.45 5.16 -6.96
CA VAL A 131 20.02 4.38 -5.79
C VAL A 131 20.82 3.09 -5.65
N ALA A 132 21.13 2.38 -6.74
CA ALA A 132 21.71 1.04 -6.69
C ALA A 132 23.12 0.92 -7.28
N GLY A 133 23.69 2.01 -7.81
CA GLY A 133 25.01 2.03 -8.44
C GLY A 133 25.02 1.64 -9.93
N SER A 134 23.98 0.93 -10.41
CA SER A 134 23.78 0.61 -11.83
C SER A 134 22.33 0.22 -12.11
N ASP A 135 21.88 0.35 -13.38
CA ASP A 135 20.56 -0.11 -13.84
C ASP A 135 20.35 -1.61 -13.55
N GLY A 136 21.36 -2.45 -13.84
CA GLY A 136 21.28 -3.89 -13.56
C GLY A 136 21.17 -4.22 -12.07
N ALA A 137 21.90 -3.54 -11.20
CA ALA A 137 21.76 -3.71 -9.74
C ALA A 137 20.38 -3.24 -9.24
N PHE A 138 19.84 -2.18 -9.83
CA PHE A 138 18.50 -1.72 -9.49
C PHE A 138 17.43 -2.74 -9.90
N VAL A 139 17.54 -3.36 -11.07
CA VAL A 139 16.64 -4.43 -11.52
C VAL A 139 16.69 -5.63 -10.56
N GLN A 140 17.86 -5.98 -10.03
CA GLN A 140 17.96 -6.99 -8.99
C GLN A 140 17.19 -6.58 -7.73
N CYS A 141 17.29 -5.32 -7.29
CA CYS A 141 16.50 -4.80 -6.19
C CYS A 141 14.98 -4.86 -6.47
N MET A 142 14.56 -4.51 -7.69
CA MET A 142 13.15 -4.60 -8.10
C MET A 142 12.61 -6.04 -7.97
N ASN A 143 13.34 -7.03 -8.47
CA ASN A 143 12.93 -8.43 -8.39
C ASN A 143 13.01 -8.99 -6.96
N ALA A 144 13.99 -8.57 -6.16
CA ALA A 144 14.06 -8.91 -4.75
C ALA A 144 12.84 -8.35 -3.99
N ARG A 145 12.49 -7.09 -4.25
CA ARG A 145 11.33 -6.46 -3.62
C ARG A 145 10.01 -7.09 -4.07
N ALA A 146 9.88 -7.45 -5.34
CA ALA A 146 8.74 -8.21 -5.84
C ALA A 146 8.56 -9.53 -5.09
N LYS A 147 9.65 -10.27 -4.86
CA LYS A 147 9.63 -11.50 -4.06
C LYS A 147 9.24 -11.27 -2.61
N GLU A 148 9.75 -10.21 -1.96
CA GLU A 148 9.38 -9.84 -0.59
C GLU A 148 7.90 -9.49 -0.45
N LEU A 149 7.32 -8.84 -1.46
CA LEU A 149 5.90 -8.51 -1.54
C LEU A 149 5.02 -9.74 -1.91
N GLY A 150 5.63 -10.88 -2.25
CA GLY A 150 4.92 -12.10 -2.62
C GLY A 150 4.31 -12.07 -4.03
N LEU A 151 4.82 -11.22 -4.93
CA LEU A 151 4.31 -11.09 -6.29
C LEU A 151 4.66 -12.34 -7.10
N GLN A 152 3.64 -13.06 -7.55
CA GLN A 152 3.82 -14.34 -8.24
C GLN A 152 3.87 -14.20 -9.77
N ASP A 153 3.32 -13.09 -10.27
CA ASP A 153 3.13 -12.84 -11.70
C ASP A 153 3.94 -11.63 -12.17
N THR A 154 5.09 -11.38 -11.52
CA THR A 154 5.94 -10.21 -11.82
C THR A 154 7.39 -10.58 -11.99
N HIS A 155 7.99 -10.09 -13.07
CA HIS A 155 9.43 -10.13 -13.31
C HIS A 155 9.86 -8.88 -14.09
N PHE A 156 10.91 -8.23 -13.61
CA PHE A 156 11.47 -7.02 -14.22
C PHE A 156 12.81 -7.30 -14.89
N GLU A 157 13.00 -6.76 -16.11
CA GLU A 157 14.28 -6.76 -16.84
C GLU A 157 14.87 -5.35 -16.97
N ASN A 158 14.08 -4.30 -16.70
CA ASN A 158 14.51 -2.90 -16.65
C ASN A 158 13.65 -2.09 -15.70
N CYS A 159 14.10 -0.87 -15.35
CA CYS A 159 13.40 0.01 -14.43
C CYS A 159 12.31 0.88 -15.08
N THR A 160 12.22 0.91 -16.40
CA THR A 160 11.39 1.85 -17.17
C THR A 160 10.10 1.25 -17.72
N GLY A 161 10.10 -0.06 -18.03
CA GLY A 161 9.03 -0.76 -18.73
C GLY A 161 9.11 -0.66 -20.27
N LEU A 162 10.26 -0.23 -20.82
CA LEU A 162 10.54 -0.39 -22.24
C LEU A 162 10.63 -1.88 -22.57
N ASP A 163 9.99 -2.29 -23.66
CA ASP A 163 9.90 -3.69 -24.08
C ASP A 163 10.63 -4.02 -25.37
N ASP A 164 11.37 -3.07 -25.93
CA ASP A 164 12.10 -3.22 -27.20
C ASP A 164 13.12 -4.38 -27.17
N THR A 165 13.77 -4.59 -26.02
CA THR A 165 14.77 -5.64 -25.82
C THR A 165 14.37 -6.65 -24.75
N ALA A 166 13.29 -6.38 -24.01
CA ALA A 166 12.85 -7.18 -22.88
C ALA A 166 12.02 -8.39 -23.35
N LYS A 167 12.48 -9.61 -23.01
CA LYS A 167 11.80 -10.86 -23.38
C LYS A 167 10.85 -11.35 -22.30
N ASN A 168 11.26 -11.21 -21.03
CA ASN A 168 10.57 -11.73 -19.86
C ASN A 168 10.18 -10.63 -18.87
N HIS A 169 9.87 -9.41 -19.38
CA HIS A 169 9.40 -8.29 -18.58
C HIS A 169 7.87 -8.32 -18.53
N PHE A 170 7.33 -8.69 -17.38
CA PHE A 170 5.88 -8.82 -17.20
C PHE A 170 5.46 -8.52 -15.76
N SER A 171 4.19 -8.20 -15.61
CA SER A 171 3.47 -8.13 -14.34
C SER A 171 2.00 -8.49 -14.56
N SER A 172 1.22 -8.52 -13.48
CA SER A 172 -0.22 -8.67 -13.53
C SER A 172 -0.94 -7.45 -12.96
N ALA A 173 -2.24 -7.29 -13.26
CA ALA A 173 -3.01 -6.20 -12.70
C ALA A 173 -3.04 -6.27 -11.17
N TYR A 174 -3.17 -7.47 -10.60
CA TYR A 174 -3.13 -7.69 -9.16
C TYR A 174 -1.78 -7.30 -8.54
N ASP A 175 -0.68 -7.80 -9.09
CA ASP A 175 0.65 -7.50 -8.55
C ASP A 175 0.97 -6.00 -8.61
N LEU A 176 0.58 -5.32 -9.70
CA LEU A 176 0.73 -3.87 -9.82
C LEU A 176 -0.14 -3.11 -8.80
N ALA A 177 -1.32 -3.61 -8.46
CA ALA A 177 -2.14 -3.03 -7.39
C ALA A 177 -1.48 -3.20 -6.02
N VAL A 178 -0.79 -4.33 -5.76
CA VAL A 178 0.00 -4.54 -4.55
C VAL A 178 1.16 -3.54 -4.49
N ILE A 179 1.91 -3.36 -5.59
CA ILE A 179 2.99 -2.37 -5.66
C ILE A 179 2.44 -0.96 -5.43
N ALA A 180 1.34 -0.60 -6.10
CA ALA A 180 0.70 0.71 -5.94
C ALA A 180 0.28 0.97 -4.49
N ARG A 181 -0.22 -0.05 -3.81
CA ARG A 181 -0.58 0.03 -2.39
C ARG A 181 0.63 0.34 -1.52
N GLU A 182 1.78 -0.27 -1.78
CA GLU A 182 3.02 0.05 -1.06
C GLU A 182 3.51 1.47 -1.38
N VAL A 183 3.46 1.91 -2.66
CA VAL A 183 3.77 3.31 -3.04
C VAL A 183 2.91 4.32 -2.27
N LEU A 184 1.62 4.06 -2.11
CA LEU A 184 0.68 4.93 -1.40
C LEU A 184 0.94 5.01 0.13
N ARG A 185 1.72 4.11 0.71
CA ARG A 185 2.18 4.22 2.11
C ARG A 185 3.14 5.38 2.33
N HIS A 186 3.84 5.79 1.28
CA HIS A 186 4.67 6.99 1.27
C HIS A 186 3.79 8.21 0.96
N ASN A 187 3.06 8.70 1.96
CA ASN A 187 2.01 9.72 1.82
C ASN A 187 2.44 10.98 1.05
N TRP A 188 3.74 11.30 1.07
CA TRP A 188 4.29 12.46 0.37
C TRP A 188 4.30 12.30 -1.15
N ILE A 189 4.21 11.07 -1.69
CA ILE A 189 4.29 10.80 -3.14
C ILE A 189 3.15 11.48 -3.91
N THR A 190 1.97 11.58 -3.29
CA THR A 190 0.79 12.20 -3.90
C THR A 190 1.00 13.67 -4.20
N LYS A 191 1.94 14.35 -3.52
CA LYS A 191 2.39 15.71 -3.83
C LYS A 191 2.84 15.83 -5.30
N TYR A 192 3.39 14.76 -5.88
CA TYR A 192 3.87 14.74 -7.27
C TYR A 192 2.87 14.08 -8.22
N THR A 193 2.20 13.02 -7.80
CA THR A 193 1.30 12.24 -8.69
C THR A 193 0.02 12.97 -9.06
N THR A 194 -0.36 14.00 -8.30
CA THR A 194 -1.53 14.84 -8.54
C THR A 194 -1.22 16.15 -9.27
N VAL A 195 0.03 16.39 -9.62
CA VAL A 195 0.43 17.58 -10.38
C VAL A 195 0.08 17.39 -11.86
N TRP A 196 -0.71 18.30 -12.43
CA TRP A 196 -1.07 18.29 -13.86
C TRP A 196 0.06 18.83 -14.74
N LEU A 197 0.60 19.99 -14.38
CA LEU A 197 1.66 20.67 -15.09
C LEU A 197 2.77 21.08 -14.12
N ASP A 198 4.01 20.89 -14.49
CA ASP A 198 5.19 21.38 -13.77
C ASP A 198 6.29 21.69 -14.79
N SER A 199 7.44 22.16 -14.35
CA SER A 199 8.59 22.43 -15.21
C SER A 199 9.90 22.09 -14.51
N LEU A 200 10.94 21.87 -15.32
CA LEU A 200 12.31 21.67 -14.91
C LEU A 200 13.21 22.74 -15.53
N ARG A 201 14.49 22.79 -15.09
CA ARG A 201 15.50 23.68 -15.69
C ARG A 201 15.04 25.15 -15.73
N ASN A 202 14.45 25.63 -14.61
CA ASN A 202 13.92 27.01 -14.51
C ASN A 202 12.89 27.36 -15.60
N GLY A 203 11.95 26.45 -15.86
CA GLY A 203 10.86 26.65 -16.82
C GLY A 203 11.19 26.26 -18.29
N LYS A 204 12.41 25.78 -18.57
CA LYS A 204 12.80 25.43 -19.95
C LYS A 204 12.25 24.07 -20.42
N THR A 205 11.88 23.19 -19.50
CA THR A 205 11.33 21.88 -19.81
C THR A 205 9.99 21.72 -19.13
N GLU A 206 8.91 21.67 -19.89
CA GLU A 206 7.56 21.45 -19.37
C GLU A 206 7.34 19.96 -19.07
N LEU A 207 6.67 19.67 -17.96
CA LEU A 207 6.19 18.37 -17.57
C LEU A 207 4.66 18.35 -17.62
N ASN A 208 4.12 17.48 -18.46
CA ASN A 208 2.68 17.24 -18.57
C ASN A 208 2.34 15.86 -18.00
N ASN A 209 1.37 15.80 -17.09
CA ASN A 209 0.98 14.52 -16.50
C ASN A 209 0.33 13.62 -17.55
N THR A 210 0.87 12.42 -17.70
CA THR A 210 0.35 11.44 -18.63
C THR A 210 -0.98 10.84 -18.19
N ASN A 211 -1.33 10.97 -16.90
CA ASN A 211 -2.62 10.54 -16.35
C ASN A 211 -3.66 11.66 -16.46
N LYS A 212 -4.47 11.63 -17.50
CA LYS A 212 -5.51 12.64 -17.74
C LYS A 212 -6.56 12.75 -16.61
N LEU A 213 -6.73 11.69 -15.80
CA LEU A 213 -7.66 11.71 -14.67
C LEU A 213 -7.23 12.72 -13.59
N VAL A 214 -5.96 13.10 -13.52
CA VAL A 214 -5.48 14.14 -12.59
C VAL A 214 -6.22 15.47 -12.77
N ASN A 215 -6.66 15.77 -13.99
CA ASN A 215 -7.40 16.99 -14.28
C ASN A 215 -8.92 16.82 -14.36
N THR A 216 -9.42 15.57 -14.39
CA THR A 216 -10.83 15.32 -14.74
C THR A 216 -11.59 14.47 -13.73
N TYR A 217 -10.89 13.76 -12.82
CA TYR A 217 -11.54 12.84 -11.89
C TYR A 217 -11.43 13.33 -10.43
N ASP A 218 -12.58 13.52 -9.79
CA ASP A 218 -12.63 13.99 -8.40
C ASP A 218 -12.01 12.99 -7.43
N GLY A 219 -11.15 13.50 -6.53
CA GLY A 219 -10.46 12.71 -5.53
C GLY A 219 -9.27 11.90 -6.07
N ILE A 220 -8.85 12.11 -7.33
CA ILE A 220 -7.68 11.40 -7.90
C ILE A 220 -6.41 11.64 -7.06
N THR A 221 -5.63 10.58 -6.84
CA THR A 221 -4.35 10.63 -6.13
C THR A 221 -3.18 10.13 -6.98
N GLY A 222 -3.44 9.75 -8.22
CA GLY A 222 -2.42 9.34 -9.19
C GLY A 222 -2.84 8.07 -9.93
N LEU A 223 -1.96 7.14 -10.32
CA LEU A 223 -0.51 7.06 -10.09
C LEU A 223 0.26 7.09 -11.41
N LYS A 224 0.05 6.06 -12.30
CA LYS A 224 0.95 5.86 -13.44
C LYS A 224 0.25 5.29 -14.66
N THR A 225 0.56 5.84 -15.84
CA THR A 225 0.19 5.31 -17.14
C THR A 225 1.35 4.52 -17.75
N GLY A 226 1.03 3.65 -18.71
CA GLY A 226 2.00 2.96 -19.54
C GLY A 226 1.45 2.76 -20.95
N THR A 227 2.31 2.82 -21.95
CA THR A 227 1.93 2.53 -23.33
C THR A 227 3.16 2.07 -24.09
N THR A 228 3.08 0.92 -24.74
CA THR A 228 3.98 0.45 -25.78
C THR A 228 3.14 -0.27 -26.85
N GLU A 229 3.70 -0.57 -27.99
CA GLU A 229 3.01 -1.33 -29.03
C GLU A 229 2.58 -2.72 -28.52
N LYS A 230 3.45 -3.41 -27.80
CA LYS A 230 3.20 -4.74 -27.22
C LYS A 230 2.20 -4.70 -26.05
N ALA A 231 2.33 -3.71 -25.18
CA ALA A 231 1.51 -3.64 -23.97
C ALA A 231 0.10 -3.08 -24.22
N GLY A 232 -0.12 -2.33 -25.29
CA GLY A 232 -1.31 -1.50 -25.45
C GLY A 232 -1.34 -0.35 -24.43
N PHE A 233 -2.51 0.07 -24.03
CA PHE A 233 -2.70 1.16 -23.08
C PHE A 233 -2.95 0.63 -21.68
N CYS A 234 -2.04 0.94 -20.75
CA CYS A 234 -2.06 0.52 -19.36
C CYS A 234 -2.22 1.72 -18.43
N LEU A 235 -2.87 1.51 -17.27
CA LEU A 235 -3.10 2.53 -16.26
C LEU A 235 -3.18 1.89 -14.88
N CYS A 236 -2.50 2.46 -13.92
CA CYS A 236 -2.79 2.34 -12.50
C CYS A 236 -3.33 3.68 -12.03
N ALA A 237 -4.63 3.78 -11.80
CA ALA A 237 -5.31 4.95 -11.26
C ALA A 237 -5.62 4.75 -9.79
N THR A 238 -5.47 5.80 -9.00
CA THR A 238 -5.83 5.78 -7.58
C THR A 238 -6.61 7.02 -7.21
N ALA A 239 -7.62 6.85 -6.35
CA ALA A 239 -8.44 7.97 -5.90
C ALA A 239 -8.85 7.78 -4.44
N ARG A 240 -9.08 8.90 -3.74
CA ARG A 240 -9.54 8.92 -2.36
C ARG A 240 -10.80 9.76 -2.23
N ARG A 241 -11.87 9.18 -1.65
CA ARG A 241 -13.11 9.87 -1.28
C ARG A 241 -13.58 9.37 0.09
N ASP A 242 -14.08 10.25 0.92
CA ASP A 242 -14.61 9.92 2.26
C ASP A 242 -13.68 9.04 3.12
N GLY A 243 -12.37 9.29 3.01
CA GLY A 243 -11.34 8.54 3.73
C GLY A 243 -10.97 7.18 3.13
N MET A 244 -11.71 6.67 2.15
CA MET A 244 -11.44 5.42 1.45
C MET A 244 -10.54 5.65 0.23
N GLN A 245 -9.45 4.89 0.13
CA GLN A 245 -8.51 4.91 -0.99
C GLN A 245 -8.69 3.69 -1.88
N LEU A 246 -8.94 3.90 -3.16
CA LEU A 246 -9.09 2.84 -4.17
C LEU A 246 -7.94 2.85 -5.17
N ILE A 247 -7.61 1.67 -5.69
CA ILE A 247 -6.62 1.42 -6.73
C ILE A 247 -7.30 0.65 -7.86
N ALA A 248 -7.35 1.23 -9.05
CA ALA A 248 -7.82 0.58 -10.27
C ALA A 248 -6.64 0.37 -11.21
N VAL A 249 -6.33 -0.89 -11.54
CA VAL A 249 -5.32 -1.22 -12.55
C VAL A 249 -5.99 -1.79 -13.78
N VAL A 250 -5.63 -1.26 -14.94
CA VAL A 250 -6.13 -1.64 -16.25
C VAL A 250 -4.94 -1.91 -17.16
N LEU A 251 -4.86 -3.11 -17.76
CA LEU A 251 -3.77 -3.51 -18.63
C LEU A 251 -4.29 -3.94 -20.01
N GLY A 252 -3.61 -3.48 -21.05
CA GLY A 252 -3.82 -3.94 -22.40
C GLY A 252 -5.06 -3.38 -23.12
N ALA A 253 -5.59 -2.24 -22.69
CA ALA A 253 -6.66 -1.57 -23.40
C ALA A 253 -6.21 -1.19 -24.83
N LYS A 254 -7.13 -1.19 -25.79
CA LYS A 254 -6.82 -0.93 -27.19
C LYS A 254 -6.59 0.56 -27.48
N THR A 255 -7.23 1.44 -26.71
CA THR A 255 -7.08 2.90 -26.87
C THR A 255 -6.85 3.59 -25.53
N SER A 256 -6.36 4.81 -25.62
CA SER A 256 -6.18 5.67 -24.43
C SER A 256 -7.52 5.95 -23.74
N GLU A 257 -8.60 6.16 -24.50
CA GLU A 257 -9.93 6.40 -23.96
C GLU A 257 -10.45 5.20 -23.17
N GLN A 258 -10.29 3.99 -23.71
CA GLN A 258 -10.74 2.76 -23.06
C GLN A 258 -10.06 2.53 -21.70
N ARG A 259 -8.73 2.76 -21.57
CA ARG A 259 -8.06 2.60 -20.28
C ARG A 259 -8.58 3.58 -19.22
N PHE A 260 -8.86 4.85 -19.63
CA PHE A 260 -9.37 5.85 -18.70
C PHE A 260 -10.84 5.58 -18.34
N SER A 261 -11.68 5.24 -19.31
CA SER A 261 -13.09 4.89 -19.07
C SER A 261 -13.23 3.66 -18.17
N ALA A 262 -12.43 2.61 -18.42
CA ALA A 262 -12.41 1.41 -17.59
C ALA A 262 -11.97 1.71 -16.14
N ALA A 263 -10.92 2.49 -15.96
CA ALA A 263 -10.47 2.87 -14.61
C ALA A 263 -11.49 3.75 -13.88
N THR A 264 -12.12 4.69 -14.58
CA THR A 264 -13.22 5.52 -14.04
C THR A 264 -14.39 4.67 -13.60
N ALA A 265 -14.87 3.75 -14.45
CA ALA A 265 -15.98 2.87 -14.12
C ALA A 265 -15.68 2.00 -12.88
N LEU A 266 -14.46 1.47 -12.77
CA LEU A 266 -14.02 0.71 -11.60
C LEU A 266 -14.02 1.58 -10.32
N LEU A 267 -13.42 2.77 -10.36
CA LEU A 267 -13.36 3.67 -9.22
C LEU A 267 -14.76 4.13 -8.79
N ASP A 268 -15.61 4.53 -9.75
CA ASP A 268 -16.97 4.98 -9.46
C ASP A 268 -17.81 3.89 -8.81
N SER A 269 -17.74 2.66 -9.32
CA SER A 269 -18.42 1.51 -8.70
C SER A 269 -17.89 1.28 -7.28
N GLY A 270 -16.57 1.27 -7.08
CA GLY A 270 -16.01 1.07 -5.75
C GLY A 270 -16.48 2.13 -4.75
N PHE A 271 -16.53 3.40 -5.17
CA PHE A 271 -17.03 4.48 -4.33
C PHE A 271 -18.56 4.46 -4.19
N ALA A 272 -19.30 3.97 -5.16
CA ALA A 272 -20.77 3.82 -5.07
C ALA A 272 -21.16 2.73 -4.08
N ASP A 273 -20.50 1.57 -4.13
CA ASP A 273 -20.93 0.35 -3.46
C ASP A 273 -20.33 0.15 -2.07
N TYR A 274 -19.17 0.76 -1.77
CA TYR A 274 -18.44 0.51 -0.54
C TYR A 274 -18.22 1.77 0.30
N ARG A 275 -18.02 1.55 1.60
CA ARG A 275 -17.58 2.55 2.57
C ARG A 275 -16.51 1.98 3.50
N LEU A 276 -15.62 2.81 3.97
CA LEU A 276 -14.62 2.44 4.96
C LEU A 276 -15.11 2.82 6.35
N VAL A 277 -15.12 1.85 7.27
CA VAL A 277 -15.53 2.07 8.66
C VAL A 277 -14.34 1.86 9.58
N THR A 278 -14.07 2.84 10.44
CA THR A 278 -13.05 2.69 11.47
C THR A 278 -13.64 1.94 12.66
N LEU A 279 -13.11 0.75 12.91
CA LEU A 279 -13.49 -0.06 14.07
C LEU A 279 -12.85 0.52 15.32
N SER A 280 -13.67 0.88 16.31
CA SER A 280 -13.21 1.44 17.58
C SER A 280 -13.96 0.77 18.73
N ALA A 281 -13.26 -0.05 19.49
CA ALA A 281 -13.82 -0.65 20.71
C ALA A 281 -13.98 0.43 21.79
N ASP A 282 -15.16 0.49 22.42
CA ASP A 282 -15.45 1.45 23.49
C ASP A 282 -14.67 1.08 24.78
N PRO A 283 -13.73 1.92 25.24
CA PRO A 283 -12.95 1.65 26.45
C PRO A 283 -13.81 1.44 27.71
N LYS A 284 -14.98 2.07 27.78
CA LYS A 284 -15.88 1.97 28.94
C LYS A 284 -16.53 0.59 29.09
N LYS A 285 -16.53 -0.22 28.03
CA LYS A 285 -17.06 -1.59 28.01
C LYS A 285 -16.03 -2.64 28.42
N PHE A 286 -14.78 -2.24 28.70
CA PHE A 286 -13.74 -3.15 29.18
C PHE A 286 -13.86 -3.33 30.68
N THR A 287 -14.28 -4.52 31.12
CA THR A 287 -14.32 -4.88 32.54
C THR A 287 -12.90 -5.16 33.05
N GLN A 288 -12.66 -4.83 34.32
CA GLN A 288 -11.42 -5.17 34.99
C GLN A 288 -11.26 -6.68 35.12
N ILE A 289 -10.03 -7.16 34.95
CA ILE A 289 -9.68 -8.57 35.03
C ILE A 289 -8.97 -8.83 36.37
N THR A 290 -9.48 -9.76 37.18
CA THR A 290 -8.84 -10.15 38.42
C THR A 290 -7.54 -10.91 38.16
N VAL A 291 -6.46 -10.54 38.87
CA VAL A 291 -5.17 -11.23 38.78
C VAL A 291 -4.92 -12.06 40.01
N LYS A 292 -4.95 -13.39 39.86
CA LYS A 292 -4.59 -14.33 40.94
C LYS A 292 -3.07 -14.36 41.11
N ASN A 293 -2.63 -14.40 42.37
CA ASN A 293 -1.19 -14.49 42.74
C ASN A 293 -0.29 -13.37 42.17
N GLY A 294 -0.86 -12.23 41.77
CA GLY A 294 -0.10 -11.10 41.23
C GLY A 294 0.17 -10.04 42.30
N VAL A 295 1.27 -9.29 42.10
CA VAL A 295 1.58 -8.08 42.90
C VAL A 295 0.49 -7.02 42.77
N GLN A 296 -0.11 -6.94 41.57
CA GLN A 296 -1.31 -6.19 41.31
C GLN A 296 -2.51 -7.14 41.23
N LYS A 297 -3.64 -6.78 41.82
CA LYS A 297 -4.84 -7.63 41.87
C LYS A 297 -5.78 -7.42 40.69
N ILE A 298 -5.59 -6.33 39.96
CA ILE A 298 -6.45 -5.91 38.85
C ILE A 298 -5.57 -5.63 37.63
N LEU A 299 -6.00 -6.12 36.51
CA LEU A 299 -5.47 -5.81 35.18
C LEU A 299 -6.54 -5.03 34.41
N ASN A 300 -6.18 -3.85 33.94
CA ASN A 300 -6.96 -3.11 32.95
C ASN A 300 -6.51 -3.55 31.55
N PRO A 301 -7.43 -4.10 30.72
CA PRO A 301 -7.09 -4.50 29.36
C PRO A 301 -6.70 -3.29 28.50
N ALA A 302 -5.76 -3.48 27.59
CA ALA A 302 -5.43 -2.48 26.60
C ALA A 302 -6.51 -2.46 25.50
N VAL A 303 -6.97 -1.28 25.14
CA VAL A 303 -7.90 -1.10 24.01
C VAL A 303 -7.19 -1.51 22.73
N PRO A 304 -7.79 -2.35 21.86
CA PRO A 304 -7.20 -2.70 20.57
C PRO A 304 -6.93 -1.45 19.73
N ALA A 305 -5.89 -1.50 18.92
CA ALA A 305 -5.65 -0.47 17.93
C ALA A 305 -6.86 -0.34 16.99
N ARG A 306 -7.11 0.88 16.52
CA ARG A 306 -8.14 1.12 15.50
C ARG A 306 -7.80 0.32 14.25
N GLN A 307 -8.80 -0.33 13.68
CA GLN A 307 -8.69 -1.06 12.42
C GLN A 307 -9.73 -0.52 11.45
N GLN A 308 -9.46 -0.66 10.18
CA GLN A 308 -10.40 -0.27 9.14
C GLN A 308 -11.09 -1.53 8.59
N LEU A 309 -12.39 -1.42 8.38
CA LEU A 309 -13.22 -2.45 7.78
C LEU A 309 -13.89 -1.86 6.54
N LEU A 310 -13.72 -2.53 5.41
CA LEU A 310 -14.45 -2.20 4.21
C LEU A 310 -15.83 -2.86 4.29
N CYS A 311 -16.86 -2.05 4.18
CA CYS A 311 -18.26 -2.49 4.23
C CYS A 311 -19.00 -2.04 2.97
N ALA A 312 -20.02 -2.78 2.62
CA ALA A 312 -20.99 -2.31 1.65
C ALA A 312 -21.77 -1.10 2.18
N LYS A 313 -22.09 -0.13 1.34
CA LYS A 313 -22.86 1.06 1.76
C LYS A 313 -24.26 0.74 2.30
N GLY A 314 -24.90 -0.32 1.78
CA GLY A 314 -26.21 -0.77 2.27
C GLY A 314 -26.19 -1.55 3.58
N SER A 315 -25.02 -1.89 4.13
CA SER A 315 -24.93 -2.59 5.42
C SER A 315 -25.14 -1.66 6.61
N GLY A 316 -25.64 -2.22 7.73
CA GLY A 316 -25.80 -1.51 8.98
C GLY A 316 -24.47 -1.08 9.60
N ASP A 317 -24.52 -0.43 10.76
CA ASP A 317 -23.30 -0.07 11.51
C ASP A 317 -22.76 -1.26 12.30
N PRO A 318 -21.41 -1.35 12.46
CA PRO A 318 -20.80 -2.42 13.23
C PRO A 318 -21.25 -2.43 14.69
N THR A 319 -21.59 -3.60 15.19
CA THR A 319 -21.89 -3.84 16.61
C THR A 319 -20.74 -4.64 17.23
N TYR A 320 -20.56 -4.50 18.56
CA TYR A 320 -19.40 -5.03 19.25
C TYR A 320 -19.80 -5.95 20.39
N GLU A 321 -19.30 -7.18 20.41
CA GLU A 321 -19.46 -8.17 21.47
C GLU A 321 -18.12 -8.37 22.20
N TYR A 322 -18.09 -8.02 23.51
CA TYR A 322 -16.88 -8.05 24.33
C TYR A 322 -16.76 -9.40 25.06
N LYS A 323 -15.71 -10.18 24.77
CA LYS A 323 -15.40 -11.46 25.42
C LYS A 323 -14.05 -11.37 26.13
N LEU A 324 -14.07 -10.95 27.41
CA LEU A 324 -12.88 -10.80 28.22
C LEU A 324 -12.78 -11.93 29.25
N LYS A 325 -11.53 -12.33 29.58
CA LYS A 325 -11.29 -13.23 30.72
C LYS A 325 -11.70 -12.52 32.02
N LYS A 326 -12.46 -13.18 32.87
CA LYS A 326 -12.79 -12.67 34.21
C LYS A 326 -11.58 -12.69 35.13
N THR A 327 -10.68 -13.65 34.96
CA THR A 327 -9.50 -13.88 35.79
C THR A 327 -8.32 -14.35 34.99
N VAL A 328 -7.13 -13.91 35.38
CA VAL A 328 -5.82 -14.39 34.89
C VAL A 328 -4.93 -14.73 36.09
N THR A 329 -3.91 -15.58 35.89
CA THR A 329 -2.95 -15.93 36.95
C THR A 329 -1.60 -15.33 36.63
N ALA A 330 -0.97 -14.67 37.61
CA ALA A 330 0.37 -14.10 37.46
C ALA A 330 1.43 -15.22 37.37
N PRO A 331 2.54 -15.00 36.64
CA PRO A 331 2.91 -13.74 36.01
C PRO A 331 2.13 -13.50 34.69
N VAL A 332 1.72 -12.22 34.45
CA VAL A 332 1.10 -11.79 33.21
C VAL A 332 2.08 -10.87 32.50
N ARG A 333 2.40 -11.16 31.27
CA ARG A 333 3.30 -10.31 30.46
C ARG A 333 2.49 -9.37 29.57
N LYS A 334 3.03 -8.15 29.37
CA LYS A 334 2.49 -7.22 28.38
C LYS A 334 2.30 -7.94 27.05
N ASN A 335 1.23 -7.64 26.33
CA ASN A 335 0.82 -8.31 25.09
C ASN A 335 0.33 -9.77 25.25
N THR A 336 0.10 -10.25 26.47
CA THR A 336 -0.64 -11.52 26.68
C THR A 336 -2.12 -11.31 26.29
N LYS A 337 -2.68 -12.18 25.42
CA LYS A 337 -4.08 -12.10 25.01
C LYS A 337 -5.00 -12.41 26.20
N VAL A 338 -5.85 -11.45 26.55
CA VAL A 338 -6.78 -11.52 27.70
C VAL A 338 -8.25 -11.48 27.29
N GLY A 339 -8.51 -11.35 26.00
CA GLY A 339 -9.87 -11.35 25.47
C GLY A 339 -9.92 -11.11 23.98
N THR A 340 -11.14 -10.91 23.48
CA THR A 340 -11.44 -10.57 22.09
C THR A 340 -12.70 -9.70 22.07
N VAL A 341 -12.71 -8.68 21.22
CA VAL A 341 -13.91 -7.96 20.83
C VAL A 341 -14.34 -8.47 19.47
N LYS A 342 -15.49 -9.11 19.37
CA LYS A 342 -16.06 -9.54 18.09
C LYS A 342 -16.83 -8.37 17.50
N VAL A 343 -16.52 -8.06 16.24
CA VAL A 343 -17.24 -7.06 15.46
C VAL A 343 -18.25 -7.78 14.59
N LYS A 344 -19.50 -7.38 14.69
CA LYS A 344 -20.60 -7.94 13.90
C LYS A 344 -21.19 -6.87 12.98
N LEU A 345 -21.45 -7.26 11.75
CA LEU A 345 -22.17 -6.49 10.75
C LEU A 345 -23.38 -7.32 10.30
N ASP A 346 -24.57 -6.74 10.38
CA ASP A 346 -25.83 -7.43 10.05
C ASP A 346 -25.94 -8.81 10.76
N GLY A 347 -25.55 -8.86 12.03
CA GLY A 347 -25.59 -10.06 12.87
C GLY A 347 -24.46 -11.07 12.65
N LYS A 348 -23.66 -10.94 11.58
CA LYS A 348 -22.52 -11.83 11.27
C LYS A 348 -21.21 -11.28 11.83
N THR A 349 -20.34 -12.14 12.39
CA THR A 349 -19.01 -11.73 12.82
C THR A 349 -18.13 -11.48 11.58
N VAL A 350 -17.65 -10.24 11.44
CA VAL A 350 -16.81 -9.79 10.31
C VAL A 350 -15.36 -9.53 10.71
N ALA A 351 -15.09 -9.30 12.01
CA ALA A 351 -13.72 -9.14 12.51
C ALA A 351 -13.64 -9.56 13.99
N GLU A 352 -12.44 -9.91 14.42
CA GLU A 352 -12.12 -10.15 15.82
C GLU A 352 -10.91 -9.30 16.22
N LEU A 353 -11.11 -8.39 17.16
CA LEU A 353 -10.05 -7.53 17.69
C LEU A 353 -9.48 -8.18 18.96
N PRO A 354 -8.23 -8.67 18.93
CA PRO A 354 -7.63 -9.27 20.13
C PRO A 354 -7.35 -8.19 21.18
N VAL A 355 -7.69 -8.49 22.43
CA VAL A 355 -7.45 -7.62 23.58
C VAL A 355 -6.28 -8.17 24.38
N TYR A 356 -5.35 -7.28 24.73
CA TYR A 356 -4.10 -7.67 25.37
C TYR A 356 -3.92 -7.01 26.73
N ALA A 357 -3.05 -7.63 27.57
CA ALA A 357 -2.56 -7.01 28.79
C ALA A 357 -1.69 -5.79 28.46
N GLY A 358 -2.00 -4.64 29.00
CA GLY A 358 -1.25 -3.38 28.75
C GLY A 358 0.06 -3.29 29.53
N VAL A 359 0.22 -4.10 30.60
CA VAL A 359 1.34 -4.04 31.55
C VAL A 359 1.84 -5.45 31.89
N ASN A 360 3.06 -5.49 32.46
CA ASN A 360 3.58 -6.69 33.11
C ASN A 360 3.07 -6.74 34.56
N ILE A 361 2.63 -7.91 35.03
CA ILE A 361 2.27 -8.14 36.42
C ILE A 361 3.01 -9.38 36.90
N ASP A 362 3.96 -9.21 37.81
CA ASP A 362 4.74 -10.28 38.36
C ASP A 362 3.97 -11.05 39.45
N LYS A 363 4.39 -12.29 39.71
CA LYS A 363 3.86 -13.11 40.76
C LYS A 363 4.25 -12.53 42.15
N THR A 364 3.36 -12.51 43.08
CA THR A 364 3.63 -12.12 44.48
C THR A 364 4.66 -13.09 45.07
N ALA A 365 5.81 -12.56 45.50
CA ALA A 365 6.82 -13.35 46.19
C ALA A 365 6.33 -13.73 47.62
N PHE A 366 6.69 -14.96 48.04
CA PHE A 366 6.31 -15.43 49.39
C PHE A 366 6.74 -14.46 50.48
N TRP A 367 7.95 -13.92 50.42
CA TRP A 367 8.48 -12.96 51.38
C TRP A 367 7.69 -11.65 51.46
N SER A 368 7.12 -11.16 50.37
CA SER A 368 6.32 -9.95 50.37
C SER A 368 4.94 -10.17 51.07
N VAL A 369 4.40 -11.38 50.96
CA VAL A 369 3.18 -11.78 51.68
C VAL A 369 3.47 -11.94 53.15
N PHE A 370 4.58 -12.58 53.52
CA PHE A 370 5.01 -12.81 54.89
C PHE A 370 5.29 -11.50 55.64
N VAL A 371 6.03 -10.57 55.06
CA VAL A 371 6.31 -9.25 55.63
C VAL A 371 5.01 -8.44 55.79
N ARG A 372 4.06 -8.53 54.88
CA ARG A 372 2.75 -7.87 55.00
C ARG A 372 1.92 -8.47 56.11
N PHE A 373 1.97 -9.79 56.27
CA PHE A 373 1.32 -10.47 57.38
C PHE A 373 1.87 -10.02 58.75
N LEU A 374 3.22 -9.95 58.92
CA LEU A 374 3.87 -9.47 60.12
C LEU A 374 3.59 -8.00 60.46
N ARG A 375 3.23 -7.17 59.49
CA ARG A 375 2.87 -5.75 59.72
C ARG A 375 1.38 -5.54 60.09
N THR A 376 0.59 -6.59 60.08
CA THR A 376 -0.85 -6.53 60.38
C THR A 376 -1.13 -6.98 61.81
N PHE A 377 -0.10 -7.48 62.48
CA PHE A 377 -0.05 -7.74 63.95
C PHE A 377 0.93 -6.75 64.61
#